data_ad9aa6efe1e9ab45c88ae797985e546c
#
_entry.id   ad9aa6efe1e9ab45c88ae797985e546c
#
_cell.length_a   1.000
_cell.length_b   1.000
_cell.length_c   1.000
_cell.angle_alpha   90.00
_cell.angle_beta   90.00
_cell.angle_gamma   90.00
#
_symmetry.space_group_name_H-M   'P 1'
#
loop_
_entity.id
_entity.type
_entity.pdbx_description
1 polymer ?
#
loop_
_entity_poly.entity_id
_entity_poly.type
_entity_poly.pdbx_seq_one_letter_code
_entity_poly.pdbx_strand_id
1 'polypeptide(L)'
;MRNLTFVSLLFTMLLMTPPLTAGTYPMAPALDVDEWINGDGVTLDDLKGKVVVIDFFQMWCPGCNNFSIPLVAQWEQRFAEEIAAGQLVMLSIHTVFEGHDYQRTERLIPYLKKKGINHLVGVDRHQGNDPTPQTMKLFHTRGTPEIAILDKQGRIRFQRFGGFDVKTATTLIRDLLRESVE
;
A
#
# COMPACT_ATOMS: atom_id res chain seq x y z
N MET A 1 34.93 -25.81 -68.15
CA MET A 1 35.20 -25.77 -66.72
C MET A 1 34.22 -24.73 -66.12
N ARG A 2 33.14 -25.22 -65.51
CA ARG A 2 32.07 -24.33 -64.95
C ARG A 2 32.21 -24.32 -63.44
N ASN A 3 32.60 -23.13 -62.88
CA ASN A 3 32.67 -22.95 -61.43
C ASN A 3 31.23 -22.72 -60.87
N LEU A 4 30.75 -23.63 -60.04
CA LEU A 4 29.55 -23.43 -59.22
C LEU A 4 29.93 -22.74 -57.94
N THR A 5 29.52 -21.53 -57.76
CA THR A 5 29.59 -20.79 -56.51
C THR A 5 28.39 -21.14 -55.65
N PHE A 6 28.64 -21.87 -54.53
CA PHE A 6 27.63 -22.14 -53.50
C PHE A 6 27.45 -20.86 -52.64
N VAL A 7 26.29 -20.23 -52.77
CA VAL A 7 25.85 -19.15 -51.84
C VAL A 7 25.14 -19.83 -50.64
N SER A 8 25.86 -19.84 -49.50
CA SER A 8 25.28 -20.35 -48.25
C SER A 8 24.42 -19.23 -47.63
N LEU A 9 23.09 -19.39 -47.65
CA LEU A 9 22.15 -18.53 -46.94
C LEU A 9 22.13 -18.93 -45.47
N LEU A 10 22.77 -18.13 -44.61
CA LEU A 10 22.60 -18.23 -43.15
C LEU A 10 21.23 -17.67 -42.79
N PHE A 11 20.29 -18.54 -42.46
CA PHE A 11 18.97 -18.17 -41.93
C PHE A 11 19.12 -17.91 -40.43
N THR A 12 19.24 -16.66 -40.04
CA THR A 12 19.29 -16.24 -38.63
C THR A 12 17.88 -16.37 -38.04
N MET A 13 17.64 -17.44 -37.31
CA MET A 13 16.38 -17.67 -36.57
C MET A 13 16.37 -16.75 -35.35
N LEU A 14 15.64 -15.62 -35.48
CA LEU A 14 15.39 -14.69 -34.37
C LEU A 14 14.46 -15.38 -33.35
N LEU A 15 15.02 -15.87 -32.26
CA LEU A 15 14.25 -16.41 -31.14
C LEU A 15 13.48 -15.28 -30.48
N MET A 16 12.21 -15.12 -30.86
CA MET A 16 11.25 -14.32 -30.13
C MET A 16 10.97 -14.99 -28.78
N THR A 17 11.63 -14.54 -27.72
CA THR A 17 11.24 -14.88 -26.35
C THR A 17 9.86 -14.26 -26.10
N PRO A 18 8.82 -15.05 -25.69
CA PRO A 18 7.55 -14.48 -25.33
C PRO A 18 7.75 -13.54 -24.14
N PRO A 19 7.05 -12.39 -24.08
CA PRO A 19 7.10 -11.52 -22.91
C PRO A 19 6.63 -12.34 -21.69
N LEU A 20 7.42 -12.33 -20.63
CA LEU A 20 7.02 -12.87 -19.34
C LEU A 20 5.76 -12.09 -18.93
N THR A 21 4.59 -12.73 -18.93
CA THR A 21 3.37 -12.15 -18.38
C THR A 21 3.60 -11.93 -16.90
N ALA A 22 4.00 -10.72 -16.53
CA ALA A 22 3.98 -10.29 -15.14
C ALA A 22 2.55 -10.48 -14.63
N GLY A 23 2.36 -11.29 -13.59
CA GLY A 23 1.05 -11.53 -12.99
C GLY A 23 0.36 -10.19 -12.74
N THR A 24 -0.88 -10.04 -13.24
CA THR A 24 -1.64 -8.80 -13.07
C THR A 24 -2.07 -8.67 -11.61
N TYR A 25 -1.37 -7.83 -10.85
CA TYR A 25 -1.80 -7.45 -9.51
C TYR A 25 -3.05 -6.58 -9.60
N PRO A 26 -4.04 -6.76 -8.70
CA PRO A 26 -5.26 -5.97 -8.74
C PRO A 26 -4.96 -4.51 -8.42
N MET A 27 -5.68 -3.60 -9.09
CA MET A 27 -5.67 -2.18 -8.73
C MET A 27 -6.30 -2.00 -7.35
N ALA A 28 -5.70 -1.13 -6.54
CA ALA A 28 -6.31 -0.74 -5.28
C ALA A 28 -7.62 0.03 -5.55
N PRO A 29 -8.70 -0.27 -4.82
CA PRO A 29 -9.92 0.51 -4.88
C PRO A 29 -9.69 1.91 -4.28
N ALA A 30 -10.62 2.84 -4.54
CA ALA A 30 -10.56 4.17 -3.96
C ALA A 30 -10.64 4.13 -2.42
N LEU A 31 -10.01 5.10 -1.78
CA LEU A 31 -10.21 5.39 -0.36
C LEU A 31 -11.51 6.17 -0.21
N ASP A 32 -12.37 5.74 0.70
CA ASP A 32 -13.64 6.38 1.00
C ASP A 32 -13.63 6.87 2.45
N VAL A 33 -13.24 8.13 2.64
CA VAL A 33 -12.86 8.74 3.91
C VAL A 33 -13.75 9.93 4.20
N ASP A 34 -14.27 10.04 5.41
CA ASP A 34 -15.08 11.17 5.87
C ASP A 34 -14.21 12.39 6.21
N GLU A 35 -13.08 12.15 6.85
CA GLU A 35 -12.21 13.18 7.39
C GLU A 35 -10.75 12.74 7.30
N TRP A 36 -9.86 13.68 6.99
CA TRP A 36 -8.43 13.51 7.05
C TRP A 36 -7.82 14.28 8.22
N ILE A 37 -6.89 13.64 8.91
CA ILE A 37 -6.14 14.22 10.04
C ILE A 37 -4.65 14.25 9.65
N ASN A 38 -3.95 15.26 10.10
CA ASN A 38 -2.54 15.55 9.78
C ASN A 38 -2.28 16.02 8.34
N GLY A 39 -3.30 16.47 7.61
CA GLY A 39 -3.13 17.04 6.27
C GLY A 39 -4.44 17.17 5.50
N ASP A 40 -4.36 17.66 4.26
CA ASP A 40 -5.50 18.03 3.42
C ASP A 40 -6.20 16.82 2.75
N GLY A 41 -5.70 15.62 2.97
CA GLY A 41 -6.24 14.42 2.35
C GLY A 41 -5.71 14.18 0.93
N VAL A 42 -5.91 12.95 0.46
CA VAL A 42 -5.43 12.50 -0.86
C VAL A 42 -6.36 11.44 -1.44
N THR A 43 -6.35 11.32 -2.76
CA THR A 43 -6.84 10.14 -3.46
C THR A 43 -5.68 9.24 -3.85
N LEU A 44 -5.94 7.96 -4.16
CA LEU A 44 -4.87 7.08 -4.68
C LEU A 44 -4.38 7.50 -6.06
N ASP A 45 -5.18 8.25 -6.83
CA ASP A 45 -4.74 8.80 -8.11
C ASP A 45 -3.70 9.91 -7.93
N ASP A 46 -3.78 10.72 -6.86
CA ASP A 46 -2.77 11.73 -6.51
C ASP A 46 -1.44 11.11 -6.08
N LEU A 47 -1.47 9.82 -5.75
CA LEU A 47 -0.30 9.06 -5.29
C LEU A 47 0.33 8.20 -6.37
N LYS A 48 -0.14 8.24 -7.61
CA LYS A 48 0.51 7.55 -8.71
C LYS A 48 1.95 8.00 -8.90
N GLY A 49 2.80 7.06 -9.25
CA GLY A 49 4.26 7.26 -9.29
C GLY A 49 4.96 7.06 -7.95
N LYS A 50 4.22 6.87 -6.85
CA LYS A 50 4.73 6.65 -5.51
C LYS A 50 4.40 5.25 -5.02
N VAL A 51 5.26 4.68 -4.18
CA VAL A 51 4.92 3.49 -3.38
C VAL A 51 4.07 3.94 -2.21
N VAL A 52 3.00 3.21 -1.91
CA VAL A 52 2.08 3.57 -0.82
C VAL A 52 1.97 2.42 0.17
N VAL A 53 2.11 2.71 1.45
CA VAL A 53 1.81 1.78 2.55
C VAL A 53 0.58 2.27 3.26
N ILE A 54 -0.43 1.41 3.41
CA ILE A 54 -1.68 1.71 4.10
C ILE A 54 -1.80 0.79 5.31
N ASP A 55 -1.92 1.36 6.52
CA ASP A 55 -2.22 0.64 7.76
C ASP A 55 -3.68 0.84 8.14
N PHE A 56 -4.47 -0.23 8.09
CA PHE A 56 -5.84 -0.23 8.61
C PHE A 56 -5.81 -0.56 10.09
N PHE A 57 -6.25 0.37 10.93
CA PHE A 57 -6.13 0.23 12.37
C PHE A 57 -7.36 0.68 13.16
N GLN A 58 -7.41 0.28 14.43
CA GLN A 58 -8.30 0.80 15.47
C GLN A 58 -7.52 1.16 16.73
N MET A 59 -7.98 2.16 17.48
CA MET A 59 -7.28 2.65 18.68
C MET A 59 -7.15 1.58 19.77
N TRP A 60 -8.15 0.75 19.96
CA TRP A 60 -8.17 -0.28 21.00
C TRP A 60 -7.60 -1.63 20.59
N CYS A 61 -7.32 -1.81 19.31
CA CYS A 61 -6.81 -3.06 18.75
C CYS A 61 -5.43 -3.41 19.33
N PRO A 62 -5.27 -4.53 20.05
CA PRO A 62 -3.98 -4.92 20.61
C PRO A 62 -2.92 -5.18 19.53
N GLY A 63 -3.30 -5.81 18.42
CA GLY A 63 -2.40 -6.07 17.29
C GLY A 63 -1.91 -4.78 16.65
N CYS A 64 -2.78 -3.77 16.50
CA CYS A 64 -2.39 -2.46 15.98
C CYS A 64 -1.38 -1.80 16.93
N ASN A 65 -1.68 -1.77 18.22
CA ASN A 65 -0.84 -1.12 19.22
C ASN A 65 0.53 -1.78 19.42
N ASN A 66 0.61 -3.12 19.28
CA ASN A 66 1.82 -3.89 19.57
C ASN A 66 2.59 -4.32 18.31
N PHE A 67 1.98 -4.20 17.12
CA PHE A 67 2.61 -4.66 15.89
C PHE A 67 2.57 -3.60 14.77
N SER A 68 1.40 -3.26 14.17
CA SER A 68 1.40 -2.47 12.94
C SER A 68 1.83 -1.02 13.16
N ILE A 69 1.33 -0.33 14.19
CA ILE A 69 1.72 1.06 14.48
C ILE A 69 3.23 1.19 14.78
N PRO A 70 3.83 0.36 15.65
CA PRO A 70 5.28 0.36 15.82
C PRO A 70 6.06 0.03 14.54
N LEU A 71 5.55 -0.87 13.72
CA LEU A 71 6.17 -1.26 12.45
C LEU A 71 6.16 -0.10 11.45
N VAL A 72 5.02 0.59 11.29
CA VAL A 72 4.92 1.77 10.41
C VAL A 72 5.91 2.84 10.87
N ALA A 73 5.99 3.13 12.17
CA ALA A 73 6.97 4.08 12.71
C ALA A 73 8.44 3.66 12.42
N GLN A 74 8.75 2.35 12.47
CA GLN A 74 10.07 1.85 12.07
C GLN A 74 10.32 2.03 10.57
N TRP A 75 9.31 1.83 9.71
CA TRP A 75 9.42 2.06 8.28
C TRP A 75 9.57 3.54 7.96
N GLU A 76 8.88 4.44 8.65
CA GLU A 76 9.06 5.89 8.50
C GLU A 76 10.49 6.33 8.78
N GLN A 77 11.09 5.79 9.85
CA GLN A 77 12.50 6.05 10.15
C GLN A 77 13.46 5.44 9.12
N ARG A 78 13.18 4.21 8.70
CA ARG A 78 14.03 3.47 7.76
C ARG A 78 14.03 4.06 6.36
N PHE A 79 12.91 4.59 5.91
CA PHE A 79 12.69 5.14 4.58
C PHE A 79 12.48 6.66 4.61
N ALA A 80 13.07 7.33 5.59
CA ALA A 80 12.89 8.77 5.78
C ALA A 80 13.32 9.59 4.57
N GLU A 81 14.36 9.15 3.85
CA GLU A 81 14.86 9.81 2.65
C GLU A 81 13.85 9.68 1.48
N GLU A 82 13.31 8.49 1.27
CA GLU A 82 12.32 8.22 0.21
C GLU A 82 10.98 8.91 0.49
N ILE A 83 10.60 9.02 1.77
CA ILE A 83 9.41 9.78 2.19
C ILE A 83 9.65 11.27 1.96
N ALA A 84 10.80 11.81 2.36
CA ALA A 84 11.15 13.22 2.14
C ALA A 84 11.25 13.57 0.64
N ALA A 85 11.69 12.62 -0.19
CA ALA A 85 11.72 12.75 -1.64
C ALA A 85 10.35 12.56 -2.31
N GLY A 86 9.29 12.23 -1.53
CA GLY A 86 7.94 11.98 -2.04
C GLY A 86 7.79 10.69 -2.86
N GLN A 87 8.72 9.75 -2.74
CA GLN A 87 8.70 8.46 -3.46
C GLN A 87 7.92 7.38 -2.70
N LEU A 88 7.82 7.51 -1.38
CA LEU A 88 7.07 6.64 -0.49
C LEU A 88 6.08 7.46 0.33
N VAL A 89 4.86 6.97 0.44
CA VAL A 89 3.82 7.58 1.27
C VAL A 89 3.33 6.57 2.30
N MET A 90 3.30 6.98 3.57
CA MET A 90 2.62 6.25 4.63
C MET A 90 1.23 6.84 4.85
N LEU A 91 0.23 5.99 4.86
CA LEU A 91 -1.15 6.34 5.21
C LEU A 91 -1.64 5.42 6.31
N SER A 92 -2.51 5.91 7.16
CA SER A 92 -3.30 5.04 8.04
C SER A 92 -4.79 5.31 7.84
N ILE A 93 -5.60 4.27 7.88
CA ILE A 93 -7.06 4.35 7.82
C ILE A 93 -7.61 3.85 9.15
N HIS A 94 -8.24 4.76 9.90
CA HIS A 94 -8.96 4.44 11.12
C HIS A 94 -10.30 3.82 10.76
N THR A 95 -10.31 2.49 10.61
CA THR A 95 -11.45 1.72 10.14
C THR A 95 -12.21 1.11 11.31
N VAL A 96 -13.35 1.72 11.67
CA VAL A 96 -14.10 1.39 12.88
C VAL A 96 -15.29 0.49 12.52
N PHE A 97 -15.18 -0.81 12.77
CA PHE A 97 -16.26 -1.77 12.56
C PHE A 97 -16.86 -2.30 13.87
N GLU A 98 -16.29 -1.92 15.01
CA GLU A 98 -16.74 -2.27 16.35
C GLU A 98 -16.30 -1.23 17.38
N GLY A 99 -16.97 -1.16 18.54
CA GLY A 99 -16.60 -0.25 19.63
C GLY A 99 -16.71 1.23 19.29
N HIS A 100 -17.67 1.62 18.48
CA HIS A 100 -17.85 2.96 17.93
C HIS A 100 -17.78 4.06 19.00
N ASP A 101 -18.35 3.86 20.21
CA ASP A 101 -18.31 4.84 21.28
C ASP A 101 -16.90 5.16 21.78
N TYR A 102 -16.01 4.19 21.74
CA TYR A 102 -14.59 4.39 22.11
C TYR A 102 -13.78 4.98 20.97
N GLN A 103 -14.12 4.69 19.74
CA GLN A 103 -13.34 4.95 18.52
C GLN A 103 -13.65 6.31 17.87
N ARG A 104 -14.32 7.24 18.59
CA ARG A 104 -14.72 8.55 18.05
C ARG A 104 -13.52 9.42 17.70
N THR A 105 -13.67 10.29 16.71
CA THR A 105 -12.61 11.18 16.21
C THR A 105 -12.02 12.08 17.29
N GLU A 106 -12.84 12.54 18.26
CA GLU A 106 -12.35 13.38 19.37
C GLU A 106 -11.30 12.65 20.26
N ARG A 107 -11.34 11.32 20.28
CA ARG A 107 -10.33 10.48 20.96
C ARG A 107 -9.18 10.11 20.04
N LEU A 108 -9.41 10.08 18.73
CA LEU A 108 -8.40 9.71 17.75
C LEU A 108 -7.25 10.71 17.73
N ILE A 109 -7.53 12.01 17.69
CA ILE A 109 -6.50 13.06 17.63
C ILE A 109 -5.50 12.96 18.79
N PRO A 110 -5.92 12.93 20.07
CA PRO A 110 -4.99 12.76 21.20
C PRO A 110 -4.29 11.39 21.18
N TYR A 111 -4.95 10.34 20.67
CA TYR A 111 -4.32 9.03 20.49
C TYR A 111 -3.17 9.07 19.47
N LEU A 112 -3.38 9.67 18.29
CA LEU A 112 -2.36 9.82 17.24
C LEU A 112 -1.16 10.58 17.80
N LYS A 113 -1.39 11.69 18.51
CA LYS A 113 -0.34 12.46 19.18
C LYS A 113 0.44 11.61 20.19
N LYS A 114 -0.25 10.85 21.03
CA LYS A 114 0.38 9.94 22.03
C LYS A 114 1.23 8.87 21.36
N LYS A 115 0.80 8.37 20.19
CA LYS A 115 1.51 7.32 19.45
C LYS A 115 2.62 7.85 18.52
N GLY A 116 2.72 9.18 18.38
CA GLY A 116 3.68 9.81 17.47
C GLY A 116 3.35 9.61 15.99
N ILE A 117 2.06 9.37 15.67
CA ILE A 117 1.58 9.21 14.29
C ILE A 117 1.39 10.60 13.69
N ASN A 118 2.28 10.98 12.78
CA ASN A 118 2.30 12.31 12.15
C ASN A 118 1.97 12.26 10.65
N HIS A 119 1.99 11.07 10.05
CA HIS A 119 1.53 10.90 8.66
C HIS A 119 0.02 11.06 8.55
N LEU A 120 -0.46 11.10 7.31
CA LEU A 120 -1.86 11.33 6.99
C LEU A 120 -2.74 10.15 7.46
N VAL A 121 -3.81 10.46 8.20
CA VAL A 121 -4.76 9.48 8.74
C VAL A 121 -6.16 9.79 8.24
N GLY A 122 -6.78 8.84 7.55
CA GLY A 122 -8.17 8.93 7.11
C GLY A 122 -9.11 8.26 8.12
N VAL A 123 -10.23 8.90 8.39
CA VAL A 123 -11.37 8.30 9.12
C VAL A 123 -12.25 7.60 8.10
N ASP A 124 -12.29 6.27 8.14
CA ASP A 124 -13.04 5.46 7.18
C ASP A 124 -14.54 5.75 7.26
N ARG A 125 -15.16 6.05 6.11
CA ARG A 125 -16.56 6.52 6.06
C ARG A 125 -17.54 5.39 6.32
N HIS A 126 -18.54 5.64 7.15
CA HIS A 126 -19.72 4.78 7.32
C HIS A 126 -20.86 5.19 6.37
N GLN A 127 -21.60 4.20 5.90
CA GLN A 127 -22.81 4.43 5.09
C GLN A 127 -24.05 3.93 5.82
N GLY A 128 -24.90 4.85 6.24
CA GLY A 128 -26.11 4.52 6.98
C GLY A 128 -25.81 3.79 8.29
N ASN A 129 -26.55 2.70 8.54
CA ASN A 129 -26.40 1.88 9.75
C ASN A 129 -25.47 0.66 9.56
N ASP A 130 -24.71 0.63 8.48
CA ASP A 130 -23.77 -0.49 8.25
C ASP A 130 -22.59 -0.39 9.22
N PRO A 131 -22.33 -1.43 10.03
CA PRO A 131 -21.22 -1.39 10.98
C PRO A 131 -19.85 -1.45 10.29
N THR A 132 -19.78 -1.89 9.03
CA THR A 132 -18.53 -2.03 8.28
C THR A 132 -18.31 -0.78 7.42
N PRO A 133 -17.21 -0.03 7.63
CA PRO A 133 -16.94 1.18 6.87
C PRO A 133 -16.54 0.89 5.42
N GLN A 134 -16.58 1.92 4.58
CA GLN A 134 -16.54 1.76 3.12
C GLN A 134 -15.15 1.37 2.60
N THR A 135 -14.08 2.03 3.06
CA THR A 135 -12.72 1.64 2.62
C THR A 135 -12.40 0.21 3.03
N MET A 136 -12.80 -0.19 4.24
CA MET A 136 -12.69 -1.57 4.71
C MET A 136 -13.37 -2.56 3.77
N LYS A 137 -14.58 -2.26 3.30
CA LYS A 137 -15.31 -3.10 2.34
C LYS A 137 -14.61 -3.15 0.99
N LEU A 138 -14.24 -1.99 0.46
CA LEU A 138 -13.61 -1.86 -0.86
C LEU A 138 -12.28 -2.64 -0.93
N PHE A 139 -11.47 -2.56 0.12
CA PHE A 139 -10.21 -3.30 0.22
C PHE A 139 -10.39 -4.77 0.65
N HIS A 140 -11.63 -5.20 0.96
CA HIS A 140 -11.91 -6.53 1.50
C HIS A 140 -11.07 -6.87 2.73
N THR A 141 -10.78 -5.86 3.58
CA THR A 141 -10.02 -6.09 4.81
C THR A 141 -10.82 -6.95 5.77
N ARG A 142 -10.14 -7.86 6.46
CA ARG A 142 -10.79 -8.85 7.35
C ARG A 142 -10.88 -8.40 8.79
N GLY A 143 -10.24 -7.29 9.13
CA GLY A 143 -10.14 -6.74 10.47
C GLY A 143 -8.88 -5.91 10.62
N THR A 144 -8.49 -5.61 11.86
CA THR A 144 -7.29 -4.84 12.17
C THR A 144 -6.32 -5.58 13.08
N PRO A 145 -4.98 -5.37 12.94
CA PRO A 145 -4.36 -4.57 11.88
C PRO A 145 -4.39 -5.27 10.53
N GLU A 146 -4.46 -4.52 9.45
CA GLU A 146 -4.17 -5.02 8.11
C GLU A 146 -3.26 -4.02 7.39
N ILE A 147 -2.23 -4.51 6.71
CA ILE A 147 -1.31 -3.68 5.93
C ILE A 147 -1.50 -3.98 4.44
N ALA A 148 -1.66 -2.93 3.64
CA ALA A 148 -1.57 -2.99 2.19
C ALA A 148 -0.34 -2.21 1.70
N ILE A 149 0.38 -2.75 0.69
CA ILE A 149 1.49 -2.07 0.02
C ILE A 149 1.16 -2.00 -1.46
N LEU A 150 1.12 -0.77 -1.99
CA LEU A 150 0.81 -0.49 -3.38
C LEU A 150 2.08 -0.11 -4.14
N ASP A 151 2.17 -0.53 -5.40
CA ASP A 151 3.22 -0.08 -6.29
C ASP A 151 2.93 1.32 -6.89
N LYS A 152 3.85 1.82 -7.69
CA LYS A 152 3.78 3.14 -8.33
C LYS A 152 2.60 3.29 -9.30
N GLN A 153 2.01 2.19 -9.76
CA GLN A 153 0.81 2.17 -10.58
C GLN A 153 -0.48 2.11 -9.75
N GLY A 154 -0.37 1.95 -8.41
CA GLY A 154 -1.49 1.80 -7.50
C GLY A 154 -2.02 0.36 -7.42
N ARG A 155 -1.24 -0.64 -7.82
CA ARG A 155 -1.62 -2.05 -7.71
C ARG A 155 -1.25 -2.61 -6.35
N ILE A 156 -2.12 -3.45 -5.76
CA ILE A 156 -1.86 -4.10 -4.47
C ILE A 156 -0.82 -5.21 -4.68
N ARG A 157 0.39 -4.98 -4.19
CA ARG A 157 1.51 -5.94 -4.25
C ARG A 157 1.60 -6.81 -2.99
N PHE A 158 1.01 -6.33 -1.91
CA PHE A 158 0.93 -7.02 -0.63
C PHE A 158 -0.31 -6.57 0.12
N GLN A 159 -1.03 -7.50 0.74
CA GLN A 159 -2.10 -7.20 1.68
C GLN A 159 -2.18 -8.34 2.69
N ARG A 160 -2.08 -8.03 3.98
CA ARG A 160 -2.08 -9.03 5.06
C ARG A 160 -2.75 -8.52 6.32
N PHE A 161 -3.67 -9.34 6.81
CA PHE A 161 -4.30 -9.20 8.11
C PHE A 161 -3.42 -9.81 9.20
N GLY A 162 -3.31 -9.13 10.35
CA GLY A 162 -2.53 -9.59 11.49
C GLY A 162 -1.02 -9.55 11.28
N GLY A 163 -0.30 -10.47 11.93
CA GLY A 163 1.16 -10.55 11.83
C GLY A 163 1.62 -11.20 10.52
N PHE A 164 2.81 -10.78 10.04
CA PHE A 164 3.45 -11.31 8.84
C PHE A 164 4.97 -11.21 8.94
N ASP A 165 5.70 -11.79 7.97
CA ASP A 165 7.15 -11.63 7.87
C ASP A 165 7.53 -10.20 7.47
N VAL A 166 7.96 -9.43 8.47
CA VAL A 166 8.35 -8.03 8.33
C VAL A 166 9.53 -7.85 7.36
N LYS A 167 10.47 -8.82 7.33
CA LYS A 167 11.63 -8.75 6.44
C LYS A 167 11.19 -8.80 4.98
N THR A 168 10.30 -9.71 4.64
CA THR A 168 9.74 -9.85 3.29
C THR A 168 8.99 -8.58 2.87
N ALA A 169 8.11 -8.04 3.72
CA ALA A 169 7.37 -6.81 3.42
C ALA A 169 8.31 -5.60 3.27
N THR A 170 9.33 -5.47 4.13
CA THR A 170 10.33 -4.40 4.03
C THR A 170 11.16 -4.51 2.74
N THR A 171 11.51 -5.73 2.34
CA THR A 171 12.23 -5.97 1.08
C THR A 171 11.36 -5.59 -0.11
N LEU A 172 10.08 -5.95 -0.08
CA LEU A 172 9.12 -5.56 -1.12
C LEU A 172 9.04 -4.03 -1.28
N ILE A 173 8.91 -3.27 -0.19
CA ILE A 173 8.89 -1.79 -0.27
C ILE A 173 10.15 -1.29 -0.99
N ARG A 174 11.33 -1.80 -0.62
CA ARG A 174 12.60 -1.40 -1.24
C ARG A 174 12.65 -1.74 -2.73
N ASP A 175 12.15 -2.89 -3.13
CA ASP A 175 12.14 -3.33 -4.52
C ASP A 175 11.16 -2.50 -5.35
N LEU A 176 9.97 -2.20 -4.83
CA LEU A 176 8.99 -1.32 -5.47
C LEU A 176 9.51 0.10 -5.68
N LEU A 177 10.30 0.63 -4.74
CA LEU A 177 10.93 1.95 -4.86
C LEU A 177 11.92 2.00 -6.03
N ARG A 178 12.56 0.87 -6.39
CA ARG A 178 13.49 0.74 -7.51
C ARG A 178 12.82 0.46 -8.85
N GLU A 179 11.57 -0.06 -8.84
CA GLU A 179 10.83 -0.31 -10.08
C GLU A 179 10.65 1.01 -10.86
N SER A 180 10.85 0.98 -12.18
CA SER A 180 10.52 2.09 -13.06
C SER A 180 9.01 2.29 -13.14
N VAL A 181 8.56 3.52 -13.33
CA VAL A 181 7.18 3.83 -13.70
C VAL A 181 7.08 3.56 -15.21
N GLU A 182 6.47 2.45 -15.60
CA GLU A 182 6.13 2.17 -17.00
C GLU A 182 4.82 2.87 -17.38
#